data_fedee09c7f825292c0d0a3cd1cc3cd82
#
_entry.id   fedee09c7f825292c0d0a3cd1cc3cd82
#
_cell.length_a   1.000
_cell.length_b   1.000
_cell.length_c   1.000
_cell.angle_alpha   90.00
_cell.angle_beta   90.00
_cell.angle_gamma   90.00
#
_symmetry.space_group_name_H-M   'P 1'
#
loop_
_entity.id
_entity.type
_entity.pdbx_description
1 polymer ?
#
loop_
_entity_poly.entity_id
_entity_poly.type
_entity_poly.pdbx_seq_one_letter_code
_entity_poly.pdbx_strand_id
1 'polypeptide(L)'
;MNKLFLILFLFFSVNSFCQSNDEKEVRKVLSTQNAAWNRGDVDAFMIGYWENDSLMFVGSSGITYGYKNTLANYKKRYPDTAAMGKLTFNLIQVKRLSSEYYHVTGKWHLQRSIGDVGGHFTLLFRKLNGRWVIISDHSS
;
A
#
# COMPACT_ATOMS: atom_id res chain seq x y z
N MET A 1 47.00 -24.39 42.21
CA MET A 1 45.63 -23.85 42.26
C MET A 1 45.34 -23.16 40.94
N ASN A 2 44.72 -23.88 39.99
CA ASN A 2 44.40 -23.33 38.66
C ASN A 2 43.02 -22.67 38.74
N LYS A 3 42.96 -21.35 38.55
CA LYS A 3 41.72 -20.61 38.45
C LYS A 3 41.27 -20.65 36.97
N LEU A 4 40.23 -21.46 36.71
CA LEU A 4 39.55 -21.52 35.43
C LEU A 4 38.65 -20.27 35.29
N PHE A 5 39.02 -19.34 34.40
CA PHE A 5 38.19 -18.21 34.06
C PHE A 5 37.17 -18.63 32.99
N LEU A 6 35.91 -18.81 33.44
CA LEU A 6 34.78 -19.08 32.55
C LEU A 6 34.35 -17.75 31.90
N ILE A 7 34.71 -17.52 30.63
CA ILE A 7 34.25 -16.36 29.85
C ILE A 7 32.87 -16.72 29.32
N LEU A 8 31.83 -16.15 29.89
CA LEU A 8 30.44 -16.25 29.45
C LEU A 8 30.24 -15.30 28.25
N PHE A 9 30.28 -15.85 27.02
CA PHE A 9 29.91 -15.11 25.81
C PHE A 9 28.38 -14.93 25.80
N LEU A 10 27.91 -13.74 26.19
CA LEU A 10 26.54 -13.30 25.97
C LEU A 10 26.37 -13.00 24.46
N PHE A 11 25.77 -13.95 23.72
CA PHE A 11 25.27 -13.69 22.38
C PHE A 11 24.06 -12.74 22.47
N PHE A 12 24.30 -11.46 22.30
CA PHE A 12 23.24 -10.51 21.97
C PHE A 12 22.78 -10.79 20.53
N SER A 13 21.66 -11.52 20.39
CA SER A 13 20.95 -11.64 19.12
C SER A 13 20.35 -10.28 18.78
N VAL A 14 21.06 -9.46 18.04
CA VAL A 14 20.50 -8.27 17.38
C VAL A 14 19.55 -8.79 16.32
N ASN A 15 18.26 -8.79 16.61
CA ASN A 15 17.22 -8.96 15.60
C ASN A 15 17.30 -7.72 14.69
N SER A 16 18.18 -7.75 13.69
CA SER A 16 18.14 -6.81 12.60
C SER A 16 16.84 -7.06 11.85
N PHE A 17 15.86 -6.18 12.03
CA PHE A 17 14.70 -6.07 11.15
C PHE A 17 15.19 -5.57 9.79
N CYS A 18 15.85 -6.45 9.03
CA CYS A 18 16.17 -6.20 7.65
C CYS A 18 14.86 -6.26 6.86
N GLN A 19 14.38 -5.10 6.45
CA GLN A 19 13.23 -4.98 5.57
C GLN A 19 13.51 -5.80 4.30
N SER A 20 12.69 -6.81 4.00
CA SER A 20 12.89 -7.65 2.81
C SER A 20 12.78 -6.82 1.52
N ASN A 21 13.45 -7.25 0.44
CA ASN A 21 13.32 -6.58 -0.85
C ASN A 21 11.86 -6.52 -1.32
N ASP A 22 11.07 -7.55 -1.04
CA ASP A 22 9.65 -7.60 -1.38
C ASP A 22 8.84 -6.52 -0.63
N GLU A 23 9.12 -6.30 0.67
CA GLU A 23 8.47 -5.23 1.41
C GLU A 23 8.82 -3.84 0.86
N LYS A 24 10.07 -3.62 0.47
CA LYS A 24 10.50 -2.37 -0.18
C LYS A 24 9.74 -2.14 -1.49
N GLU A 25 9.56 -3.17 -2.30
CA GLU A 25 8.80 -3.06 -3.55
C GLU A 25 7.31 -2.79 -3.29
N VAL A 26 6.69 -3.43 -2.30
CA VAL A 26 5.30 -3.12 -1.89
C VAL A 26 5.17 -1.65 -1.46
N ARG A 27 6.07 -1.15 -0.62
CA ARG A 27 6.10 0.25 -0.20
C ARG A 27 6.34 1.21 -1.37
N LYS A 28 7.16 0.80 -2.34
CA LYS A 28 7.43 1.56 -3.56
C LYS A 28 6.19 1.70 -4.44
N VAL A 29 5.36 0.66 -4.57
CA VAL A 29 4.07 0.78 -5.28
C VAL A 29 3.24 1.90 -4.67
N LEU A 30 3.09 1.94 -3.35
CA LEU A 30 2.30 2.97 -2.67
C LEU A 30 2.91 4.37 -2.79
N SER A 31 4.24 4.51 -2.69
CA SER A 31 4.89 5.80 -2.89
C SER A 31 4.76 6.31 -4.33
N THR A 32 4.79 5.41 -5.32
CA THR A 32 4.57 5.74 -6.73
C THR A 32 3.12 6.16 -6.98
N GLN A 33 2.15 5.47 -6.37
CA GLN A 33 0.73 5.87 -6.42
C GLN A 33 0.53 7.26 -5.80
N ASN A 34 1.13 7.52 -4.63
CA ASN A 34 1.05 8.83 -3.99
C ASN A 34 1.61 9.94 -4.89
N ALA A 35 2.77 9.72 -5.50
CA ALA A 35 3.37 10.66 -6.43
C ALA A 35 2.52 10.88 -7.69
N ALA A 36 1.93 9.81 -8.25
CA ALA A 36 1.03 9.87 -9.40
C ALA A 36 -0.23 10.71 -9.10
N TRP A 37 -0.88 10.42 -7.98
CA TRP A 37 -2.04 11.19 -7.52
C TRP A 37 -1.73 12.66 -7.36
N ASN A 38 -0.63 12.98 -6.69
CA ASN A 38 -0.25 14.36 -6.37
C ASN A 38 0.16 15.21 -7.59
N ARG A 39 0.36 14.60 -8.76
CA ARG A 39 0.49 15.30 -10.04
C ARG A 39 -0.78 15.25 -10.91
N GLY A 40 -1.89 14.73 -10.39
CA GLY A 40 -3.17 14.68 -11.09
C GLY A 40 -3.31 13.51 -12.08
N ASP A 41 -2.48 12.47 -11.97
CA ASP A 41 -2.40 11.37 -12.93
C ASP A 41 -3.06 10.10 -12.35
N VAL A 42 -4.38 10.00 -12.52
CA VAL A 42 -5.17 8.85 -12.05
C VAL A 42 -4.81 7.57 -12.81
N ASP A 43 -4.47 7.65 -14.09
CA ASP A 43 -4.06 6.48 -14.87
C ASP A 43 -2.75 5.88 -14.32
N ALA A 44 -1.76 6.72 -14.02
CA ALA A 44 -0.52 6.27 -13.40
C ALA A 44 -0.73 5.76 -11.95
N PHE A 45 -1.67 6.35 -11.20
CA PHE A 45 -2.06 5.84 -9.88
C PHE A 45 -2.59 4.41 -9.97
N MET A 46 -3.39 4.11 -10.98
CA MET A 46 -3.98 2.79 -11.18
C MET A 46 -2.97 1.70 -11.57
N ILE A 47 -1.77 2.03 -12.04
CA ILE A 47 -0.72 1.04 -12.37
C ILE A 47 -0.34 0.16 -11.16
N GLY A 48 -0.55 0.64 -9.94
CA GLY A 48 -0.35 -0.15 -8.72
C GLY A 48 -1.38 -1.27 -8.52
N TYR A 49 -2.49 -1.24 -9.23
CA TYR A 49 -3.54 -2.26 -9.15
C TYR A 49 -3.37 -3.34 -10.21
N TRP A 50 -3.91 -4.50 -9.91
CA TRP A 50 -3.98 -5.63 -10.84
C TRP A 50 -4.93 -5.32 -12.01
N GLU A 51 -4.40 -5.28 -13.22
CA GLU A 51 -5.19 -5.06 -14.43
C GLU A 51 -5.96 -6.34 -14.81
N ASN A 52 -7.06 -6.59 -14.10
CA ASN A 52 -7.89 -7.78 -14.25
C ASN A 52 -9.34 -7.51 -13.84
N ASP A 53 -10.28 -8.26 -14.41
CA ASP A 53 -11.70 -8.14 -14.09
C ASP A 53 -12.04 -8.65 -12.67
N SER A 54 -11.14 -9.42 -12.04
CA SER A 54 -11.28 -9.91 -10.67
C SER A 54 -10.69 -8.96 -9.60
N LEU A 55 -10.13 -7.80 -9.98
CA LEU A 55 -9.76 -6.77 -9.01
C LEU A 55 -10.99 -6.38 -8.20
N MET A 56 -10.89 -6.36 -6.87
CA MET A 56 -11.97 -5.96 -5.98
C MET A 56 -11.63 -4.65 -5.28
N PHE A 57 -12.52 -3.68 -5.38
CA PHE A 57 -12.45 -2.43 -4.62
C PHE A 57 -13.72 -2.26 -3.78
N VAL A 58 -13.56 -2.12 -2.46
CA VAL A 58 -14.65 -1.87 -1.51
C VAL A 58 -14.51 -0.44 -1.00
N GLY A 59 -15.43 0.41 -1.37
CA GLY A 59 -15.49 1.80 -0.90
C GLY A 59 -16.80 2.13 -0.20
N SER A 60 -17.00 3.37 0.18
CA SER A 60 -18.23 3.84 0.85
C SER A 60 -19.52 3.62 0.05
N SER A 61 -19.43 3.49 -1.28
CA SER A 61 -20.57 3.21 -2.18
C SER A 61 -20.76 1.71 -2.47
N GLY A 62 -20.00 0.83 -1.80
CA GLY A 62 -20.08 -0.62 -1.98
C GLY A 62 -18.92 -1.21 -2.78
N ILE A 63 -19.15 -2.38 -3.36
CA ILE A 63 -18.12 -3.16 -4.03
C ILE A 63 -18.10 -2.84 -5.53
N THR A 64 -16.89 -2.65 -6.06
CA THR A 64 -16.63 -2.55 -7.50
C THR A 64 -15.69 -3.68 -7.90
N TYR A 65 -16.02 -4.41 -8.96
CA TYR A 65 -15.14 -5.40 -9.57
C TYR A 65 -14.56 -4.89 -10.88
N GLY A 66 -13.30 -5.26 -11.11
CA GLY A 66 -12.57 -5.01 -12.34
C GLY A 66 -11.80 -3.69 -12.37
N TYR A 67 -10.62 -3.76 -12.98
CA TYR A 67 -9.71 -2.62 -13.12
C TYR A 67 -10.34 -1.43 -13.86
N LYS A 68 -11.01 -1.71 -15.01
CA LYS A 68 -11.63 -0.66 -15.82
C LYS A 68 -12.74 0.07 -15.08
N ASN A 69 -13.57 -0.67 -14.34
CA ASN A 69 -14.65 -0.08 -13.55
C ASN A 69 -14.11 0.74 -12.39
N THR A 70 -13.06 0.25 -11.72
CA THR A 70 -12.38 0.98 -10.63
C THR A 70 -11.77 2.28 -11.15
N LEU A 71 -11.07 2.24 -12.27
CA LEU A 71 -10.51 3.44 -12.92
C LEU A 71 -11.61 4.45 -13.30
N ALA A 72 -12.70 3.97 -13.90
CA ALA A 72 -13.83 4.83 -14.28
C ALA A 72 -14.45 5.51 -13.04
N ASN A 73 -14.60 4.79 -11.93
CA ASN A 73 -15.11 5.34 -10.67
C ASN A 73 -14.16 6.39 -10.08
N TYR A 74 -12.84 6.17 -10.11
CA TYR A 74 -11.86 7.17 -9.70
C TYR A 74 -11.97 8.46 -10.53
N LYS A 75 -11.99 8.35 -11.87
CA LYS A 75 -12.14 9.51 -12.77
C LYS A 75 -13.45 10.27 -12.56
N LYS A 76 -14.55 9.55 -12.30
CA LYS A 76 -15.85 10.17 -12.01
C LYS A 76 -15.86 10.88 -10.66
N ARG A 77 -15.25 10.30 -9.62
CA ARG A 77 -15.24 10.83 -8.26
C ARG A 77 -14.25 11.98 -8.07
N TYR A 78 -13.17 11.97 -8.85
CA TYR A 78 -12.07 12.93 -8.77
C TYR A 78 -11.77 13.53 -10.14
N PRO A 79 -12.71 14.36 -10.69
CA PRO A 79 -12.64 14.85 -12.08
C PRO A 79 -11.59 15.92 -12.29
N ASP A 80 -11.11 16.56 -11.22
CA ASP A 80 -10.17 17.67 -11.29
C ASP A 80 -9.24 17.72 -10.07
N THR A 81 -8.29 18.63 -10.09
CA THR A 81 -7.28 18.80 -9.02
C THR A 81 -7.89 19.26 -7.70
N ALA A 82 -9.01 19.99 -7.72
CA ALA A 82 -9.71 20.42 -6.51
C ALA A 82 -10.34 19.22 -5.78
N ALA A 83 -10.95 18.30 -6.53
CA ALA A 83 -11.51 17.06 -6.00
C ALA A 83 -10.42 16.09 -5.55
N MET A 84 -9.32 15.98 -6.30
CA MET A 84 -8.19 15.11 -5.96
C MET A 84 -7.44 15.60 -4.72
N GLY A 85 -7.15 16.89 -4.63
CA GLY A 85 -6.33 17.45 -3.56
C GLY A 85 -4.93 16.83 -3.50
N LYS A 86 -4.32 16.94 -2.31
CA LYS A 86 -3.01 16.34 -2.02
C LYS A 86 -3.18 15.08 -1.19
N LEU A 87 -2.78 13.95 -1.73
CA LEU A 87 -2.83 12.64 -1.07
C LEU A 87 -1.63 12.45 -0.15
N THR A 88 -1.90 11.94 1.04
CA THR A 88 -0.90 11.42 1.98
C THR A 88 -1.33 10.02 2.45
N PHE A 89 -0.41 9.07 2.39
CA PHE A 89 -0.56 7.76 3.02
C PHE A 89 0.23 7.71 4.33
N ASN A 90 -0.41 7.18 5.38
CA ASN A 90 0.26 6.80 6.62
C ASN A 90 0.15 5.27 6.75
N LEU A 91 1.24 4.55 6.52
CA LEU A 91 1.28 3.09 6.61
C LEU A 91 1.39 2.66 8.07
N ILE A 92 0.36 2.00 8.58
CA ILE A 92 0.30 1.50 9.96
C ILE A 92 1.02 0.15 10.05
N GLN A 93 0.76 -0.74 9.07
CA GLN A 93 1.36 -2.07 9.03
C GLN A 93 1.58 -2.53 7.59
N VAL A 94 2.73 -3.11 7.32
CA VAL A 94 3.04 -3.85 6.10
C VAL A 94 3.43 -5.26 6.52
N LYS A 95 2.54 -6.23 6.30
CA LYS A 95 2.68 -7.59 6.81
C LYS A 95 2.84 -8.59 5.68
N ARG A 96 3.96 -9.30 5.68
CA ARG A 96 4.16 -10.45 4.79
C ARG A 96 3.26 -11.60 5.23
N LEU A 97 2.46 -12.14 4.31
CA LEU A 97 1.63 -13.32 4.54
C LEU A 97 2.30 -14.58 3.97
N SER A 98 2.97 -14.45 2.82
CA SER A 98 3.71 -15.52 2.17
C SER A 98 4.78 -14.94 1.21
N SER A 99 5.41 -15.77 0.40
CA SER A 99 6.31 -15.33 -0.69
C SER A 99 5.59 -14.54 -1.79
N GLU A 100 4.27 -14.69 -1.90
CA GLU A 100 3.46 -14.08 -2.97
C GLU A 100 2.41 -13.09 -2.48
N TYR A 101 2.23 -12.93 -1.15
CA TYR A 101 1.18 -12.07 -0.60
C TYR A 101 1.69 -11.16 0.52
N TYR A 102 1.25 -9.90 0.47
CA TYR A 102 1.37 -8.91 1.55
C TYR A 102 0.01 -8.31 1.87
N HIS A 103 -0.21 -8.04 3.15
CA HIS A 103 -1.34 -7.26 3.63
C HIS A 103 -0.84 -5.92 4.16
N VAL A 104 -1.45 -4.84 3.72
CA VAL A 104 -1.10 -3.49 4.15
C VAL A 104 -2.32 -2.83 4.78
N THR A 105 -2.12 -2.23 5.96
CA THR A 105 -3.11 -1.40 6.63
C THR A 105 -2.55 0.00 6.77
N GLY A 106 -3.35 1.00 6.47
CA GLY A 106 -2.93 2.39 6.58
C GLY A 106 -4.09 3.37 6.67
N LYS A 107 -3.72 4.64 6.66
CA LYS A 107 -4.64 5.78 6.54
C LYS A 107 -4.34 6.51 5.26
N TRP A 108 -5.39 7.00 4.61
CA TRP A 108 -5.31 7.94 3.51
C TRP A 108 -5.93 9.27 3.92
N HIS A 109 -5.38 10.35 3.40
CA HIS A 109 -5.90 11.69 3.61
C HIS A 109 -5.73 12.51 2.34
N LEU A 110 -6.79 13.18 1.91
CA LEU A 110 -6.79 14.17 0.85
C LEU A 110 -6.99 15.55 1.44
N GLN A 111 -5.95 16.38 1.36
CA GLN A 111 -6.05 17.80 1.67
C GLN A 111 -6.58 18.53 0.44
N ARG A 112 -7.76 19.15 0.55
CA ARG A 112 -8.49 19.74 -0.58
C ARG A 112 -9.02 21.14 -0.23
N SER A 113 -9.07 22.02 -1.24
CA SER A 113 -9.71 23.34 -1.10
C SER A 113 -11.22 23.28 -0.84
N ILE A 114 -11.85 22.16 -1.22
CA ILE A 114 -13.31 21.92 -1.06
C ILE A 114 -13.65 21.09 0.18
N GLY A 115 -12.72 20.99 1.13
CA GLY A 115 -12.85 20.20 2.36
C GLY A 115 -12.08 18.88 2.31
N ASP A 116 -11.35 18.63 3.37
CA ASP A 116 -10.51 17.42 3.51
C ASP A 116 -11.37 16.18 3.68
N VAL A 117 -10.87 15.06 3.15
CA VAL A 117 -11.44 13.73 3.38
C VAL A 117 -10.33 12.74 3.68
N GLY A 118 -10.66 11.68 4.39
CA GLY A 118 -9.69 10.65 4.73
C GLY A 118 -10.36 9.46 5.38
N GLY A 119 -9.60 8.42 5.58
CA GLY A 119 -10.08 7.19 6.20
C GLY A 119 -8.97 6.17 6.35
N HIS A 120 -9.37 4.94 6.62
CA HIS A 120 -8.46 3.81 6.69
C HIS A 120 -8.55 2.98 5.41
N PHE A 121 -7.49 2.25 5.13
CA PHE A 121 -7.49 1.27 4.07
C PHE A 121 -6.83 -0.04 4.50
N THR A 122 -7.26 -1.12 3.87
CA THR A 122 -6.58 -2.41 3.89
C THR A 122 -6.39 -2.87 2.46
N LEU A 123 -5.17 -3.28 2.13
CA LEU A 123 -4.80 -3.74 0.79
C LEU A 123 -4.27 -5.16 0.86
N LEU A 124 -4.70 -5.99 -0.09
CA LEU A 124 -4.07 -7.27 -0.35
C LEU A 124 -3.22 -7.14 -1.62
N PHE A 125 -1.91 -7.30 -1.45
CA PHE A 125 -0.96 -7.36 -2.55
C PHE A 125 -0.69 -8.80 -2.94
N ARG A 126 -0.51 -9.02 -4.24
CA ARG A 126 -0.03 -10.28 -4.82
C ARG A 126 1.16 -10.03 -5.73
N LYS A 127 2.13 -10.95 -5.69
CA LYS A 127 3.25 -10.96 -6.63
C LYS A 127 2.86 -11.73 -7.89
N LEU A 128 2.80 -11.05 -9.02
CA LEU A 128 2.44 -11.60 -10.32
C LEU A 128 3.55 -11.26 -11.32
N ASN A 129 4.16 -12.28 -11.94
CA ASN A 129 5.24 -12.11 -12.91
C ASN A 129 6.36 -11.19 -12.37
N GLY A 130 6.76 -11.39 -11.10
CA GLY A 130 7.80 -10.60 -10.43
C GLY A 130 7.40 -9.20 -9.98
N ARG A 131 6.14 -8.76 -10.21
CA ARG A 131 5.63 -7.45 -9.82
C ARG A 131 4.61 -7.57 -8.69
N TRP A 132 4.69 -6.67 -7.72
CA TRP A 132 3.68 -6.52 -6.67
C TRP A 132 2.55 -5.63 -7.14
N VAL A 133 1.32 -6.14 -7.08
CA VAL A 133 0.09 -5.41 -7.45
C VAL A 133 -0.99 -5.60 -6.40
N ILE A 134 -1.85 -4.59 -6.25
CA ILE A 134 -3.02 -4.63 -5.37
C ILE A 134 -4.12 -5.43 -6.07
N ILE A 135 -4.57 -6.53 -5.45
CA ILE A 135 -5.66 -7.37 -5.96
C ILE A 135 -6.98 -7.14 -5.22
N SER A 136 -6.91 -6.56 -4.03
CA SER A 136 -8.08 -6.16 -3.25
C SER A 136 -7.76 -4.90 -2.45
N ASP A 137 -8.69 -3.95 -2.46
CA ASP A 137 -8.65 -2.70 -1.71
C ASP A 137 -9.96 -2.51 -0.95
N HIS A 138 -9.87 -2.21 0.34
CA HIS A 138 -10.99 -1.76 1.14
C HIS A 138 -10.62 -0.41 1.76
N SER A 139 -11.28 0.63 1.31
CA SER A 139 -11.07 2.01 1.77
C SER A 139 -12.37 2.60 2.33
N SER A 140 -12.31 3.03 3.59
CA SER A 140 -13.44 3.60 4.33
C SER A 140 -13.36 5.12 4.40
#